data_adc49784f1cf6af98faecea8c948e2f7
#
_entry.id   adc49784f1cf6af98faecea8c948e2f7
#
_cell.length_a   1.000
_cell.length_b   1.000
_cell.length_c   1.000
_cell.angle_alpha   90.00
_cell.angle_beta   90.00
_cell.angle_gamma   90.00
#
_symmetry.space_group_name_H-M   'P 1'
#
loop_
_entity.id
_entity.type
_entity.pdbx_description
1 polymer ?
#
loop_
_entity_poly.entity_id
_entity_poly.type
_entity_poly.pdbx_seq_one_letter_code
_entity_poly.pdbx_strand_id
1 'polypeptide(L)'
;MSQFAPARALRAVLTGLAMAVSANAARADIKDYEFQLVDAAVPVGPEAIIGVRLVNKITGKPVPDAVIFTTRLDMAPDGMAGMATKVTAMPGLEPGTYRFRADVSMAGGWQLSLGAKVQGETGSLTGKLVVKATQ
;
A
#
# COMPACT_ATOMS: atom_id res chain seq x y z
N MET A 1 -37.97 45.14 53.36
CA MET A 1 -37.83 44.62 53.05
C MET A 1 -37.29 44.11 52.20
N SER A 2 -36.91 43.92 51.91
CA SER A 2 -36.47 43.29 51.12
C SER A 2 -35.87 42.95 50.30
N GLN A 3 -35.40 42.60 50.01
CA GLN A 3 -34.95 42.12 49.28
C GLN A 3 -34.20 41.61 48.64
N PHE A 4 -33.73 41.37 48.30
CA PHE A 4 -33.06 40.77 47.69
C PHE A 4 -32.56 40.33 46.85
N ALA A 5 -32.31 39.87 46.30
CA ALA A 5 -32.10 39.24 45.47
C ALA A 5 -31.17 39.00 44.82
N PRO A 6 -30.65 38.72 44.78
CA PRO A 6 -29.81 38.42 44.04
C PRO A 6 -29.53 37.67 43.22
N ALA A 7 -29.47 37.55 42.57
CA ALA A 7 -29.33 36.87 41.70
C ALA A 7 -28.21 36.45 41.30
N ARG A 8 -27.79 35.99 41.41
CA ARG A 8 -26.89 35.58 40.97
C ARG A 8 -26.58 35.08 39.89
N ALA A 9 -26.47 35.17 39.28
CA ALA A 9 -26.20 34.86 38.19
C ALA A 9 -25.36 34.02 37.93
N LEU A 10 -25.28 33.43 37.73
CA LEU A 10 -24.67 32.58 37.40
C LEU A 10 -24.08 32.48 36.33
N ARG A 11 -23.43 32.27 36.00
CA ARG A 11 -22.80 32.16 35.04
C ARG A 11 -22.37 31.06 34.59
N ALA A 12 -22.54 30.64 33.96
CA ALA A 12 -22.30 29.61 33.35
C ALA A 12 -21.29 29.65 32.53
N VAL A 13 -20.54 29.52 32.67
CA VAL A 13 -19.64 29.55 31.85
C VAL A 13 -19.39 28.56 31.15
N LEU A 14 -19.48 28.34 30.29
CA LEU A 14 -19.27 27.48 29.51
C LEU A 14 -18.18 27.46 28.92
N THR A 15 -17.59 27.03 28.95
CA THR A 15 -16.58 26.81 28.41
C THR A 15 -16.51 26.01 27.46
N GLY A 16 -16.50 26.21 26.53
CA GLY A 16 -16.47 25.50 25.50
C GLY A 16 -15.33 24.84 25.28
N LEU A 17 -15.28 23.97 25.30
CA LEU A 17 -14.36 23.32 25.06
C LEU A 17 -13.97 23.05 23.84
N ALA A 18 -13.38 23.47 23.30
CA ALA A 18 -12.92 23.27 22.12
C ALA A 18 -12.24 22.10 22.03
N MET A 19 -12.67 21.27 21.62
CA MET A 19 -12.13 20.28 21.33
C MET A 19 -11.36 20.31 20.25
N ALA A 20 -10.48 20.72 20.15
CA ALA A 20 -9.67 20.65 19.09
C ALA A 20 -9.39 19.32 18.81
N VAL A 21 -10.04 18.87 18.05
CA VAL A 21 -9.78 17.69 17.69
C VAL A 21 -8.72 17.76 16.82
N SER A 22 -7.71 17.83 17.16
CA SER A 22 -6.71 17.78 16.30
C SER A 22 -6.83 16.57 15.59
N ALA A 23 -7.15 16.76 14.55
CA ALA A 23 -7.18 15.73 13.75
C ALA A 23 -5.84 15.31 13.56
N ASN A 24 -5.32 14.73 14.34
CA ASN A 24 -4.21 14.18 14.03
C ASN A 24 -4.50 13.18 13.25
N ALA A 25 -4.89 13.51 12.23
CA ALA A 25 -5.02 12.66 11.24
C ALA A 25 -3.81 11.88 11.25
N ALA A 26 -4.00 10.81 11.49
CA ALA A 26 -3.00 9.94 11.43
C ALA A 26 -2.47 10.02 10.08
N ARG A 27 -1.45 10.66 9.84
CA ARG A 27 -0.91 10.64 8.62
C ARG A 27 -0.41 9.31 8.42
N ALA A 28 -0.88 8.65 7.49
CA ALA A 28 -0.29 7.43 7.07
C ALA A 28 1.12 7.77 6.62
N ASP A 29 2.04 6.97 7.00
CA ASP A 29 3.40 7.12 6.60
C ASP A 29 3.58 6.12 5.47
N ILE A 30 4.53 6.36 4.58
CA ILE A 30 4.82 5.43 3.51
C ILE A 30 5.12 4.04 4.06
N LYS A 31 5.61 3.95 5.28
CA LYS A 31 5.90 2.65 5.89
C LYS A 31 4.65 1.89 6.28
N ASP A 32 3.51 2.53 6.25
CA ASP A 32 2.26 1.87 6.61
C ASP A 32 1.64 1.12 5.43
N TYR A 33 2.30 1.14 4.30
CA TYR A 33 1.82 0.46 3.10
C TYR A 33 2.66 -0.75 2.80
N GLU A 34 2.05 -1.75 2.18
CA GLU A 34 2.80 -2.92 1.77
C GLU A 34 2.22 -3.53 0.51
N PHE A 35 3.08 -4.18 -0.25
CA PHE A 35 2.66 -4.97 -1.40
C PHE A 35 2.44 -6.40 -0.93
N GLN A 36 1.42 -7.04 -1.48
CA GLN A 36 1.12 -8.45 -1.20
C GLN A 36 0.90 -9.15 -2.53
N LEU A 37 1.35 -10.39 -2.65
CA LEU A 37 1.06 -11.17 -3.83
C LEU A 37 -0.39 -11.64 -3.78
N VAL A 38 -1.06 -11.58 -4.90
CA VAL A 38 -2.40 -12.15 -5.02
C VAL A 38 -2.27 -13.67 -5.03
N ASP A 39 -1.31 -14.17 -5.83
CA ASP A 39 -1.02 -15.60 -5.87
C ASP A 39 0.47 -15.80 -5.66
N ALA A 40 0.82 -16.70 -4.79
CA ALA A 40 2.22 -16.96 -4.46
C ALA A 40 2.93 -17.77 -5.54
N ALA A 41 2.20 -18.36 -6.46
CA ALA A 41 2.76 -19.19 -7.51
C ALA A 41 2.17 -18.83 -8.85
N VAL A 42 2.96 -18.99 -9.89
CA VAL A 42 2.50 -18.76 -11.25
C VAL A 42 3.07 -19.85 -12.15
N PRO A 43 2.36 -20.23 -13.20
CA PRO A 43 2.91 -21.20 -14.16
C PRO A 43 4.04 -20.56 -14.96
N VAL A 44 5.01 -21.37 -15.31
CA VAL A 44 6.05 -20.94 -16.24
C VAL A 44 5.40 -20.63 -17.58
N GLY A 45 5.83 -19.59 -18.23
CA GLY A 45 5.32 -19.24 -19.54
C GLY A 45 5.73 -17.86 -19.99
N PRO A 46 5.59 -17.59 -21.28
CA PRO A 46 6.05 -16.30 -21.85
C PRO A 46 5.15 -15.12 -21.47
N GLU A 47 3.96 -15.40 -20.99
CA GLU A 47 3.04 -14.33 -20.60
C GLU A 47 2.48 -14.59 -19.22
N ALA A 48 3.32 -14.90 -18.29
CA ALA A 48 2.88 -15.14 -16.92
C ALA A 48 2.38 -13.85 -16.32
N ILE A 49 1.30 -13.92 -15.57
CA ILE A 49 0.68 -12.76 -14.94
C ILE A 49 0.92 -12.83 -13.44
N ILE A 50 1.49 -11.78 -12.90
CA ILE A 50 1.72 -11.66 -11.47
C ILE A 50 0.81 -10.57 -10.95
N GLY A 51 -0.06 -10.90 -10.02
CA GLY A 51 -0.95 -9.94 -9.40
C GLY A 51 -0.42 -9.49 -8.05
N VAL A 52 -0.48 -8.20 -7.80
CA VAL A 52 0.01 -7.62 -6.57
C VAL A 52 -1.08 -6.72 -6.01
N ARG A 53 -1.29 -6.80 -4.71
CA ARG A 53 -2.21 -5.91 -4.04
C ARG A 53 -1.40 -4.94 -3.20
N LEU A 54 -1.76 -3.68 -3.25
CA LEU A 54 -1.15 -2.68 -2.39
C LEU A 54 -2.17 -2.29 -1.33
N VAL A 55 -1.79 -2.42 -0.07
CA VAL A 55 -2.70 -2.13 1.03
C VAL A 55 -2.06 -1.22 2.06
N ASN A 56 -2.92 -0.51 2.77
CA ASN A 56 -2.51 0.24 3.94
C ASN A 56 -2.64 -0.75 5.11
N LYS A 57 -1.54 -1.07 5.77
CA LYS A 57 -1.54 -2.07 6.84
C LYS A 57 -2.34 -1.64 8.05
N ILE A 58 -2.46 -0.35 8.27
CA ILE A 58 -3.17 0.16 9.44
C ILE A 58 -4.68 0.01 9.27
N THR A 59 -5.19 0.31 8.10
CA THR A 59 -6.63 0.29 7.84
C THR A 59 -7.08 -0.97 7.14
N GLY A 60 -6.15 -1.71 6.52
CA GLY A 60 -6.48 -2.88 5.72
C GLY A 60 -7.07 -2.53 4.36
N LYS A 61 -7.13 -1.26 4.01
CA LYS A 61 -7.78 -0.86 2.77
C LYS A 61 -6.83 -0.90 1.58
N PRO A 62 -7.34 -1.30 0.42
CA PRO A 62 -6.52 -1.28 -0.79
C PRO A 62 -6.23 0.16 -1.23
N VAL A 63 -5.14 0.34 -1.92
CA VAL A 63 -4.69 1.64 -2.39
C VAL A 63 -4.80 1.67 -3.92
N PRO A 64 -5.81 2.30 -4.47
CA PRO A 64 -6.07 2.21 -5.92
C PRO A 64 -5.26 3.15 -6.80
N ASP A 65 -4.73 4.20 -6.22
CA ASP A 65 -4.12 5.23 -7.06
C ASP A 65 -2.62 5.35 -6.96
N ALA A 66 -1.94 4.28 -6.66
CA ALA A 66 -0.49 4.33 -6.58
C ALA A 66 0.11 4.30 -7.99
N VAL A 67 1.25 4.95 -8.13
CA VAL A 67 1.98 4.92 -9.37
C VAL A 67 3.20 4.04 -9.18
N ILE A 68 3.22 2.94 -9.89
CA ILE A 68 4.36 2.02 -9.84
C ILE A 68 5.36 2.53 -10.87
N PHE A 69 6.48 3.03 -10.41
CA PHE A 69 7.45 3.66 -11.30
C PHE A 69 8.65 2.78 -11.65
N THR A 70 8.83 1.69 -10.96
CA THR A 70 9.91 0.76 -11.30
C THR A 70 9.51 -0.65 -10.98
N THR A 71 9.93 -1.57 -11.84
CA THR A 71 9.67 -2.98 -11.67
C THR A 71 10.89 -3.76 -12.11
N ARG A 72 11.17 -4.86 -11.45
CA ARG A 72 12.22 -5.78 -11.87
C ARG A 72 11.83 -7.18 -11.43
N LEU A 73 11.98 -8.13 -12.30
CA LEU A 73 11.71 -9.51 -11.98
C LEU A 73 12.97 -10.32 -12.31
N ASP A 74 13.53 -10.99 -11.32
CA ASP A 74 14.73 -11.79 -11.51
C ASP A 74 14.73 -13.02 -10.61
N MET A 75 15.69 -13.90 -10.80
CA MET A 75 15.78 -15.13 -10.03
C MET A 75 16.78 -15.03 -8.88
N ALA A 76 16.85 -13.87 -8.22
CA ALA A 76 17.70 -13.71 -7.05
C ALA A 76 17.44 -14.76 -5.95
N PRO A 77 16.19 -15.16 -5.68
CA PRO A 77 15.98 -16.19 -4.66
C PRO A 77 16.71 -17.50 -4.94
N ASP A 78 16.94 -17.80 -6.22
CA ASP A 78 17.67 -19.01 -6.59
C ASP A 78 19.14 -18.71 -6.88
N GLY A 79 19.63 -17.58 -6.42
CA GLY A 79 21.03 -17.21 -6.61
C GLY A 79 21.38 -16.74 -8.01
N MET A 80 20.36 -16.42 -8.81
CA MET A 80 20.57 -16.03 -10.19
C MET A 80 20.01 -14.65 -10.46
N ALA A 81 20.48 -13.64 -9.76
CA ALA A 81 19.99 -12.28 -9.92
C ALA A 81 20.23 -11.72 -11.33
N GLY A 82 21.14 -12.29 -12.07
CA GLY A 82 21.37 -11.87 -13.46
C GLY A 82 20.31 -12.39 -14.42
N MET A 83 19.47 -13.33 -14.00
CA MET A 83 18.40 -13.83 -14.83
C MET A 83 17.20 -12.92 -14.62
N ALA A 84 17.16 -11.82 -15.32
CA ALA A 84 16.08 -10.86 -15.23
C ALA A 84 15.25 -10.88 -16.50
N THR A 85 13.99 -10.57 -16.38
CA THR A 85 13.09 -10.53 -17.53
C THR A 85 12.32 -9.22 -17.53
N LYS A 86 11.81 -8.86 -18.70
CA LYS A 86 11.05 -7.64 -18.86
C LYS A 86 9.68 -7.78 -18.18
N VAL A 87 9.25 -6.75 -17.53
CA VAL A 87 7.96 -6.72 -16.85
C VAL A 87 7.11 -5.64 -17.51
N THR A 88 5.90 -5.99 -17.89
CA THR A 88 4.97 -5.05 -18.51
C THR A 88 3.75 -4.89 -17.60
N ALA A 89 3.44 -3.65 -17.25
CA ALA A 89 2.27 -3.39 -16.44
C ALA A 89 0.99 -3.63 -17.24
N MET A 90 -0.01 -4.15 -16.59
CA MET A 90 -1.32 -4.40 -17.15
C MET A 90 -2.40 -3.77 -16.30
N PRO A 91 -3.57 -3.50 -16.85
CA PRO A 91 -4.67 -2.98 -16.04
C PRO A 91 -5.01 -3.95 -14.92
N GLY A 92 -5.26 -3.42 -13.74
CA GLY A 92 -5.70 -4.25 -12.63
C GLY A 92 -7.16 -4.60 -12.77
N LEU A 93 -7.58 -5.69 -12.13
CA LEU A 93 -8.97 -6.12 -12.17
C LEU A 93 -9.81 -5.46 -11.09
N GLU A 94 -9.18 -5.06 -10.00
CA GLU A 94 -9.87 -4.43 -8.89
C GLU A 94 -9.07 -3.25 -8.38
N PRO A 95 -9.70 -2.25 -7.75
CA PRO A 95 -8.97 -1.15 -7.16
C PRO A 95 -7.95 -1.67 -6.15
N GLY A 96 -6.74 -1.17 -6.23
CA GLY A 96 -5.67 -1.59 -5.32
C GLY A 96 -4.93 -2.84 -5.78
N THR A 97 -5.31 -3.40 -6.92
CA THR A 97 -4.63 -4.56 -7.50
C THR A 97 -3.89 -4.12 -8.75
N TYR A 98 -2.65 -4.54 -8.85
CA TYR A 98 -1.77 -4.18 -9.95
C TYR A 98 -1.29 -5.48 -10.58
N ARG A 99 -1.31 -5.56 -11.90
CA ARG A 99 -0.93 -6.78 -12.59
C ARG A 99 0.24 -6.52 -13.51
N PHE A 100 1.08 -7.53 -13.62
CA PHE A 100 2.29 -7.44 -14.44
C PHE A 100 2.42 -8.71 -15.26
N ARG A 101 2.80 -8.53 -16.52
CA ARG A 101 3.06 -9.65 -17.41
C ARG A 101 4.55 -9.78 -17.61
N ALA A 102 5.04 -10.97 -17.57
CA ALA A 102 6.46 -11.22 -17.76
C ALA A 102 6.69 -12.60 -18.37
N ASP A 103 7.83 -12.75 -19.01
CA ASP A 103 8.22 -14.05 -19.53
C ASP A 103 8.97 -14.78 -18.41
N VAL A 104 8.29 -15.71 -17.78
CA VAL A 104 8.88 -16.51 -16.73
C VAL A 104 9.36 -17.79 -17.39
N SER A 105 10.63 -17.83 -17.73
CA SER A 105 11.16 -18.87 -18.61
C SER A 105 11.51 -20.17 -17.93
N MET A 106 11.59 -20.20 -16.63
CA MET A 106 11.93 -21.43 -15.95
C MET A 106 11.34 -21.48 -14.56
N ALA A 107 11.15 -22.68 -14.06
CA ALA A 107 10.62 -22.87 -12.71
C ALA A 107 11.63 -22.42 -11.66
N GLY A 108 11.15 -22.01 -10.52
CA GLY A 108 11.99 -21.59 -9.42
C GLY A 108 11.46 -20.34 -8.76
N GLY A 109 12.29 -19.74 -7.94
CA GLY A 109 11.92 -18.53 -7.22
C GLY A 109 12.24 -17.28 -8.03
N TRP A 110 11.25 -16.44 -8.23
CA TRP A 110 11.43 -15.18 -8.92
C TRP A 110 11.10 -14.05 -7.94
N GLN A 111 11.92 -13.01 -7.94
CA GLN A 111 11.70 -11.88 -7.07
C GLN A 111 11.22 -10.70 -7.87
N LEU A 112 10.05 -10.21 -7.53
CA LEU A 112 9.50 -9.00 -8.13
C LEU A 112 9.84 -7.84 -7.20
N SER A 113 10.64 -6.92 -7.69
CA SER A 113 11.00 -5.71 -6.95
C SER A 113 10.19 -4.56 -7.51
N LEU A 114 9.54 -3.83 -6.64
CA LEU A 114 8.65 -2.74 -7.03
C LEU A 114 9.00 -1.46 -6.30
N GLY A 115 8.81 -0.36 -6.99
CA GLY A 115 8.87 0.95 -6.37
C GLY A 115 7.63 1.70 -6.76
N ALA A 116 7.00 2.36 -5.81
CA ALA A 116 5.75 3.06 -6.06
C ALA A 116 5.66 4.36 -5.27
N LYS A 117 4.84 5.24 -5.80
CA LYS A 117 4.46 6.45 -5.11
C LYS A 117 3.00 6.34 -4.76
N VAL A 118 2.69 6.62 -3.51
CA VAL A 118 1.31 6.63 -3.04
C VAL A 118 0.86 8.07 -2.95
N GLN A 119 -0.29 8.38 -3.50
CA GLN A 119 -0.78 9.75 -3.50
C GLN A 119 -0.98 10.26 -2.10
N GLY A 120 -0.50 11.46 -1.87
CA GLY A 120 -0.62 12.08 -0.55
C GLY A 120 0.49 11.74 0.41
N GLU A 121 1.35 10.80 0.06
CA GLU A 121 2.45 10.42 0.94
C GLU A 121 3.78 10.93 0.43
N THR A 122 4.68 11.17 1.35
CA THR A 122 6.03 11.59 1.03
C THR A 122 6.90 10.35 0.90
N GLY A 123 7.79 10.37 -0.04
CA GLY A 123 8.72 9.26 -0.21
C GLY A 123 8.18 8.20 -1.15
N SER A 124 8.89 7.11 -1.25
CA SER A 124 8.53 6.02 -2.15
C SER A 124 8.43 4.73 -1.38
N LEU A 125 7.51 3.90 -1.78
CA LEU A 125 7.37 2.57 -1.23
C LEU A 125 8.16 1.60 -2.09
N THR A 126 8.99 0.79 -1.49
CA THR A 126 9.70 -0.26 -2.20
C THR A 126 9.30 -1.60 -1.60
N GLY A 127 9.27 -2.61 -2.41
CA GLY A 127 8.94 -3.94 -1.93
C GLY A 127 9.56 -4.99 -2.80
N LYS A 128 9.79 -6.15 -2.21
CA LYS A 128 10.30 -7.31 -2.91
C LYS A 128 9.41 -8.49 -2.56
N LEU A 129 8.87 -9.12 -3.57
CA LEU A 129 7.95 -10.22 -3.40
C LEU A 129 8.52 -11.44 -4.13
N VAL A 130 8.48 -12.58 -3.49
CA VAL A 130 8.99 -13.81 -4.11
C VAL A 130 7.81 -14.63 -4.60
N VAL A 131 7.79 -14.87 -5.91
CA VAL A 131 6.75 -15.67 -6.51
C VAL A 131 7.39 -16.97 -6.97
N LYS A 132 6.71 -18.07 -6.82
CA LYS A 132 7.23 -19.33 -7.22
C LYS A 132 6.71 -19.71 -8.58
N ALA A 133 7.58 -19.93 -9.53
CA ALA A 133 7.18 -20.39 -10.86
C ALA A 133 7.15 -21.90 -10.88
N THR A 134 6.05 -22.46 -11.34
CA THR A 134 5.86 -23.91 -11.37
C THR A 134 5.60 -24.37 -12.79
N GLN A 135 5.96 -25.60 -13.07
CA GLN A 135 5.74 -26.20 -14.37
C GLN A 135 4.27 -26.50 -14.58
#